data_704fcfc5421c9ce20a553619a3a2621e
#
_entry.id   704fcfc5421c9ce20a553619a3a2621e
#
_cell.length_a   1.000
_cell.length_b   1.000
_cell.length_c   1.000
_cell.angle_alpha   90.00
_cell.angle_beta   90.00
_cell.angle_gamma   90.00
#
_symmetry.space_group_name_H-M   'P 1'
#
loop_
_entity.id
_entity.type
_entity.pdbx_description
1 polymer ?
#
loop_
_entity_poly.entity_id
_entity_poly.type
_entity_poly.pdbx_seq_one_letter_code
_entity_poly.pdbx_strand_id
1 'polypeptide(L)'
;MHQVLTRRDLIRAAAAGVSTLTVAQLPSWAFATGEAEEDGRPVPFVDEQPIDPKRPMLKWDDLRDWITPKEHFFDVSHYGTQHVPADSWRLSVEGLVERPASFSLDQVKSRARQEVLATLECSGNGAGADFMGAIGNARWAGARLADVLKECGVNSDAIEVAFWGVDKKKETIRGNEYEQNFARALPLAEAMRHDVIMAYEMNGQPLSVAQGFPLRLIVPGWYGIAWVKWLSRIELRERRLMNRFMARDYVTVRGDRHGDTIRWTESSV
;
A
#
# COMPACT_ATOMS: atom_id res chain seq x y z
N MET A 1 -18.92 32.84 -17.08
CA MET A 1 -19.27 31.52 -16.50
C MET A 1 -19.00 30.49 -17.57
N HIS A 2 -17.85 29.80 -17.46
CA HIS A 2 -17.54 28.66 -18.35
C HIS A 2 -18.14 27.40 -17.75
N GLN A 3 -19.14 26.84 -18.39
CA GLN A 3 -19.64 25.50 -18.03
C GLN A 3 -18.61 24.47 -18.47
N VAL A 4 -18.08 23.73 -17.51
CA VAL A 4 -17.21 22.58 -17.76
C VAL A 4 -18.13 21.43 -18.19
N LEU A 5 -18.05 21.05 -19.46
CA LEU A 5 -18.78 19.90 -20.01
C LEU A 5 -18.21 18.60 -19.39
N THR A 6 -19.08 17.76 -18.86
CA THR A 6 -18.72 16.45 -18.33
C THR A 6 -18.68 15.40 -19.44
N ARG A 7 -17.95 14.28 -19.22
CA ARG A 7 -17.95 13.13 -20.16
C ARG A 7 -19.36 12.63 -20.48
N ARG A 8 -20.29 12.75 -19.53
CA ARG A 8 -21.70 12.35 -19.69
C ARG A 8 -22.45 13.27 -20.65
N ASP A 9 -22.14 14.56 -20.67
CA ASP A 9 -22.73 15.52 -21.57
C ASP A 9 -22.26 15.32 -23.01
N LEU A 10 -20.99 14.90 -23.18
CA LEU A 10 -20.40 14.53 -24.46
C LEU A 10 -21.08 13.28 -25.06
N ILE A 11 -21.35 12.26 -24.26
CA ILE A 11 -22.01 11.02 -24.67
C ILE A 11 -23.47 11.29 -25.02
N ARG A 12 -24.18 12.15 -24.28
CA ARG A 12 -25.56 12.55 -24.57
C ARG A 12 -25.69 13.37 -25.86
N ALA A 13 -24.72 14.25 -26.11
CA ALA A 13 -24.66 15.03 -27.35
C ALA A 13 -24.44 14.13 -28.58
N ALA A 14 -23.57 13.11 -28.45
CA ALA A 14 -23.36 12.11 -29.50
C ALA A 14 -24.58 11.23 -29.75
N ALA A 15 -25.37 10.89 -28.73
CA ALA A 15 -26.60 10.11 -28.86
C ALA A 15 -27.78 10.90 -29.42
N ALA A 16 -27.74 12.22 -29.36
CA ALA A 16 -28.83 13.11 -29.86
C ALA A 16 -28.76 13.43 -31.35
N GLY A 17 -27.84 12.83 -32.11
CA GLY A 17 -27.84 12.88 -33.59
C GLY A 17 -27.59 14.27 -34.17
N VAL A 18 -26.84 15.15 -33.52
CA VAL A 18 -26.40 16.42 -34.11
C VAL A 18 -25.13 16.16 -34.96
N SER A 19 -25.37 15.63 -36.14
CA SER A 19 -24.41 15.51 -37.22
C SER A 19 -24.31 16.85 -37.96
N THR A 20 -23.43 17.73 -37.54
CA THR A 20 -22.70 18.74 -38.34
C THR A 20 -21.70 19.48 -37.49
N LEU A 21 -20.77 18.74 -36.86
CA LEU A 21 -19.46 19.29 -36.56
C LEU A 21 -18.60 19.00 -37.79
N THR A 22 -18.37 20.02 -38.60
CA THR A 22 -17.40 19.94 -39.68
C THR A 22 -16.04 19.60 -39.07
N VAL A 23 -15.55 18.45 -39.48
CA VAL A 23 -14.24 17.86 -39.05
C VAL A 23 -13.06 18.84 -39.26
N ALA A 24 -13.29 19.95 -39.99
CA ALA A 24 -12.33 21.00 -40.33
C ALA A 24 -11.90 21.92 -39.16
N GLN A 25 -12.49 21.80 -37.96
CA GLN A 25 -12.15 22.67 -36.82
C GLN A 25 -11.47 21.96 -35.64
N LEU A 26 -11.16 20.70 -35.78
CA LEU A 26 -10.39 20.01 -34.75
C LEU A 26 -8.88 20.27 -34.98
N PRO A 27 -8.14 20.57 -33.89
CA PRO A 27 -6.69 20.76 -34.01
C PRO A 27 -6.01 19.49 -34.55
N SER A 28 -4.93 19.66 -35.31
CA SER A 28 -4.23 18.57 -36.02
C SER A 28 -3.81 17.39 -35.15
N TRP A 29 -3.65 17.59 -33.84
CA TRP A 29 -3.37 16.50 -32.90
C TRP A 29 -4.59 15.59 -32.65
N ALA A 30 -5.82 16.04 -32.95
CA ALA A 30 -7.04 15.21 -32.80
C ALA A 30 -7.16 14.19 -33.95
N PHE A 31 -6.39 14.37 -35.00
CA PHE A 31 -6.30 13.49 -36.17
C PHE A 31 -4.85 13.00 -36.39
N ALA A 32 -4.01 13.05 -35.40
CA ALA A 32 -2.79 12.30 -35.42
C ALA A 32 -3.17 10.80 -35.43
N THR A 33 -3.68 10.34 -36.58
CA THR A 33 -3.35 9.03 -37.09
C THR A 33 -1.89 9.16 -37.49
N GLY A 34 -0.98 9.26 -36.49
CA GLY A 34 0.35 8.81 -36.75
C GLY A 34 0.15 7.42 -37.29
N GLU A 35 0.60 7.16 -38.50
CA GLU A 35 0.94 5.81 -38.86
C GLU A 35 1.73 5.33 -37.65
N ALA A 36 1.10 4.49 -36.84
CA ALA A 36 1.77 3.80 -35.80
C ALA A 36 2.86 3.08 -36.56
N GLU A 37 4.11 3.55 -36.45
CA GLU A 37 5.23 2.74 -36.82
C GLU A 37 4.91 1.37 -36.23
N GLU A 38 4.75 0.39 -37.08
CA GLU A 38 4.39 -1.00 -36.76
C GLU A 38 5.46 -1.70 -35.91
N ASP A 39 6.19 -0.97 -35.11
CA ASP A 39 7.17 -1.51 -34.17
C ASP A 39 6.60 -1.71 -32.75
N GLY A 40 5.34 -1.38 -32.55
CA GLY A 40 4.57 -1.86 -31.42
C GLY A 40 4.12 -3.29 -31.62
N ARG A 41 5.05 -4.24 -31.68
CA ARG A 41 4.67 -5.65 -31.48
C ARG A 41 3.99 -5.72 -30.12
N PRO A 42 2.71 -6.18 -30.05
CA PRO A 42 2.14 -6.49 -28.74
C PRO A 42 3.13 -7.40 -28.06
N VAL A 43 3.69 -6.94 -26.94
CA VAL A 43 4.44 -7.84 -26.07
C VAL A 43 3.41 -8.90 -25.68
N PRO A 44 3.56 -10.16 -26.11
CA PRO A 44 2.61 -11.17 -25.69
C PRO A 44 2.67 -11.17 -24.16
N PHE A 45 1.52 -11.03 -23.54
CA PHE A 45 1.38 -11.33 -22.12
C PHE A 45 1.67 -12.82 -22.01
N VAL A 46 2.91 -13.15 -21.68
CA VAL A 46 3.31 -14.55 -21.50
C VAL A 46 2.95 -14.91 -20.06
N ASP A 47 1.68 -15.20 -19.82
CA ASP A 47 1.18 -15.83 -18.61
C ASP A 47 1.59 -17.33 -18.53
N GLU A 48 2.77 -17.69 -19.05
CA GLU A 48 3.17 -19.08 -19.18
C GLU A 48 4.04 -19.63 -18.05
N GLN A 49 4.35 -18.82 -17.05
CA GLN A 49 5.01 -19.37 -15.86
C GLN A 49 3.93 -19.80 -14.85
N PRO A 50 3.92 -21.06 -14.41
CA PRO A 50 3.02 -21.48 -13.37
C PRO A 50 3.30 -20.63 -12.14
N ILE A 51 2.32 -19.81 -11.75
CA ILE A 51 2.32 -19.08 -10.47
C ILE A 51 2.60 -20.13 -9.39
N ASP A 52 3.63 -19.91 -8.58
CA ASP A 52 3.92 -20.80 -7.45
C ASP A 52 2.62 -20.99 -6.65
N PRO A 53 2.03 -22.19 -6.60
CA PRO A 53 0.76 -22.42 -5.92
C PRO A 53 0.84 -22.11 -4.43
N LYS A 54 2.04 -21.93 -3.88
CA LYS A 54 2.28 -21.49 -2.51
C LYS A 54 2.13 -19.97 -2.32
N ARG A 55 2.01 -19.20 -3.42
CA ARG A 55 1.79 -17.76 -3.39
C ARG A 55 0.55 -17.40 -4.19
N PRO A 56 -0.61 -17.32 -3.55
CA PRO A 56 -1.80 -16.86 -4.23
C PRO A 56 -1.54 -15.45 -4.78
N MET A 57 -1.83 -15.27 -6.07
CA MET A 57 -1.81 -14.00 -6.76
C MET A 57 -3.12 -13.84 -7.50
N LEU A 58 -3.56 -12.61 -7.65
CA LEU A 58 -4.75 -12.30 -8.39
C LEU A 58 -4.55 -12.70 -9.87
N LYS A 59 -5.44 -13.54 -10.38
CA LYS A 59 -5.58 -13.79 -11.80
C LYS A 59 -6.61 -12.81 -12.36
N TRP A 60 -6.20 -11.99 -13.29
CA TRP A 60 -7.06 -10.96 -13.87
C TRP A 60 -8.33 -11.51 -14.49
N ASP A 61 -8.22 -12.69 -15.13
CA ASP A 61 -9.37 -13.37 -15.75
C ASP A 61 -10.40 -13.90 -14.74
N ASP A 62 -9.99 -14.05 -13.47
CA ASP A 62 -10.86 -14.53 -12.39
C ASP A 62 -11.56 -13.40 -11.62
N LEU A 63 -11.26 -12.13 -11.95
CA LEU A 63 -11.94 -11.00 -11.35
C LEU A 63 -13.43 -11.00 -11.67
N ARG A 64 -14.27 -11.17 -10.65
CA ARG A 64 -15.73 -11.17 -10.75
C ARG A 64 -16.39 -10.11 -9.87
N ASP A 65 -15.66 -9.54 -8.92
CA ASP A 65 -16.18 -8.61 -7.92
C ASP A 65 -15.15 -7.54 -7.58
N TRP A 66 -15.61 -6.46 -6.96
CA TRP A 66 -14.78 -5.41 -6.40
C TRP A 66 -13.91 -5.88 -5.24
N ILE A 67 -14.35 -6.87 -4.49
CA ILE A 67 -13.66 -7.42 -3.34
C ILE A 67 -12.94 -8.70 -3.75
N THR A 68 -11.63 -8.69 -3.58
CA THR A 68 -10.82 -9.88 -3.80
C THR A 68 -11.12 -10.90 -2.69
N PRO A 69 -11.57 -12.11 -3.01
CA PRO A 69 -11.74 -13.17 -2.03
C PRO A 69 -10.45 -13.44 -1.25
N LYS A 70 -10.59 -13.80 0.02
CA LYS A 70 -9.45 -13.99 0.93
C LYS A 70 -8.46 -15.05 0.44
N GLU A 71 -8.97 -16.11 -0.16
CA GLU A 71 -8.23 -17.22 -0.75
C GLU A 71 -7.44 -16.83 -2.01
N HIS A 72 -7.88 -15.77 -2.70
CA HIS A 72 -7.21 -15.24 -3.89
C HIS A 72 -6.37 -14.00 -3.59
N PHE A 73 -6.37 -13.54 -2.34
CA PHE A 73 -5.60 -12.37 -1.96
C PHE A 73 -4.13 -12.74 -1.81
N PHE A 74 -3.26 -11.99 -2.47
CA PHE A 74 -1.83 -12.28 -2.48
C PHE A 74 -1.18 -12.22 -1.10
N ASP A 75 -0.13 -13.01 -0.92
CA ASP A 75 0.72 -13.00 0.27
C ASP A 75 2.18 -12.83 -0.13
N VAL A 76 2.80 -11.77 0.41
CA VAL A 76 4.24 -11.49 0.27
C VAL A 76 4.80 -11.11 1.63
N SER A 77 5.92 -11.70 2.01
CA SER A 77 6.67 -11.36 3.22
C SER A 77 8.17 -11.51 2.98
N HIS A 78 8.97 -10.64 3.60
CA HIS A 78 10.44 -10.67 3.45
C HIS A 78 11.10 -11.75 4.31
N TYR A 79 10.53 -12.02 5.48
CA TYR A 79 11.11 -12.92 6.48
C TYR A 79 10.21 -14.12 6.81
N GLY A 80 9.33 -14.47 5.85
CA GLY A 80 8.40 -15.58 5.99
C GLY A 80 7.18 -15.25 6.85
N THR A 81 6.20 -16.15 6.80
CA THR A 81 4.95 -16.03 7.55
C THR A 81 5.18 -16.31 9.03
N GLN A 82 4.64 -15.44 9.89
CA GLN A 82 4.83 -15.52 11.34
C GLN A 82 3.57 -16.08 12.03
N HIS A 83 3.77 -17.04 12.92
CA HIS A 83 2.71 -17.58 13.77
C HIS A 83 2.76 -16.93 15.13
N VAL A 84 1.87 -15.98 15.39
CA VAL A 84 1.84 -15.17 16.62
C VAL A 84 0.66 -15.58 17.47
N PRO A 85 0.86 -16.12 18.70
CA PRO A 85 -0.22 -16.43 19.61
C PRO A 85 -0.91 -15.16 20.09
N ALA A 86 -2.22 -15.06 19.89
CA ALA A 86 -2.98 -13.83 20.24
C ALA A 86 -2.97 -13.53 21.74
N ASP A 87 -3.00 -14.55 22.59
CA ASP A 87 -3.10 -14.39 24.06
C ASP A 87 -1.86 -13.72 24.66
N SER A 88 -0.67 -14.06 24.14
CA SER A 88 0.60 -13.48 24.58
C SER A 88 1.05 -12.27 23.76
N TRP A 89 0.40 -12.01 22.64
CA TRP A 89 0.77 -10.87 21.78
C TRP A 89 0.48 -9.53 22.47
N ARG A 90 1.39 -8.58 22.25
CA ARG A 90 1.24 -7.20 22.73
C ARG A 90 1.67 -6.24 21.64
N LEU A 91 1.00 -5.09 21.60
CA LEU A 91 1.40 -3.92 20.84
C LEU A 91 2.04 -2.90 21.78
N SER A 92 3.33 -2.65 21.65
CA SER A 92 3.96 -1.53 22.36
C SER A 92 3.86 -0.23 21.55
N VAL A 93 3.63 0.87 22.26
CA VAL A 93 3.70 2.23 21.73
C VAL A 93 4.73 2.99 22.57
N GLU A 94 5.80 3.46 21.95
CA GLU A 94 6.98 4.00 22.63
C GLU A 94 7.65 5.14 21.85
N GLY A 95 8.80 5.59 22.31
CA GLY A 95 9.55 6.70 21.73
C GLY A 95 9.02 8.05 22.20
N LEU A 96 8.83 8.99 21.30
CA LEU A 96 8.37 10.34 21.62
C LEU A 96 6.86 10.42 21.91
N VAL A 97 6.46 9.72 22.98
CA VAL A 97 5.11 9.76 23.56
C VAL A 97 5.18 10.14 25.02
N GLU A 98 4.15 10.83 25.54
CA GLU A 98 4.05 11.20 26.95
C GLU A 98 3.82 9.96 27.85
N ARG A 99 3.05 9.01 27.37
CA ARG A 99 2.62 7.82 28.09
C ARG A 99 2.86 6.56 27.26
N PRO A 100 4.08 6.00 27.32
CA PRO A 100 4.35 4.71 26.69
C PRO A 100 3.35 3.65 27.19
N ALA A 101 2.85 2.82 26.28
CA ALA A 101 1.80 1.88 26.59
C ALA A 101 2.01 0.52 25.91
N SER A 102 1.38 -0.51 26.47
CA SER A 102 1.35 -1.85 25.89
C SER A 102 -0.09 -2.34 25.89
N PHE A 103 -0.60 -2.73 24.71
CA PHE A 103 -2.00 -3.13 24.54
C PHE A 103 -2.09 -4.62 24.17
N SER A 104 -3.04 -5.32 24.78
CA SER A 104 -3.46 -6.64 24.31
C SER A 104 -4.34 -6.50 23.06
N LEU A 105 -4.56 -7.61 22.36
CA LEU A 105 -5.46 -7.65 21.21
C LEU A 105 -6.89 -7.22 21.58
N ASP A 106 -7.36 -7.66 22.75
CA ASP A 106 -8.70 -7.30 23.24
C ASP A 106 -8.81 -5.79 23.54
N GLN A 107 -7.76 -5.19 24.12
CA GLN A 107 -7.71 -3.74 24.31
C GLN A 107 -7.67 -2.96 23.00
N VAL A 108 -7.06 -3.50 21.93
CA VAL A 108 -7.15 -2.91 20.58
C VAL A 108 -8.57 -3.07 20.03
N LYS A 109 -9.17 -4.25 20.17
CA LYS A 109 -10.53 -4.56 19.66
C LYS A 109 -11.64 -3.83 20.41
N SER A 110 -11.43 -3.45 21.66
CA SER A 110 -12.43 -2.70 22.46
C SER A 110 -12.60 -1.24 22.00
N ARG A 111 -11.75 -0.76 21.12
CA ARG A 111 -11.82 0.60 20.56
C ARG A 111 -12.89 0.69 19.47
N ALA A 112 -13.27 1.92 19.10
CA ALA A 112 -14.22 2.13 18.01
C ALA A 112 -13.72 1.43 16.72
N ARG A 113 -14.52 0.48 16.22
CA ARG A 113 -14.24 -0.26 15.00
C ARG A 113 -14.41 0.66 13.79
N GLN A 114 -13.36 0.80 13.03
CA GLN A 114 -13.33 1.50 11.74
C GLN A 114 -13.22 0.48 10.62
N GLU A 115 -14.00 0.65 9.55
CA GLU A 115 -13.86 -0.11 8.31
C GLU A 115 -13.35 0.79 7.19
N VAL A 116 -12.41 0.27 6.41
CA VAL A 116 -11.81 0.95 5.27
C VAL A 116 -11.79 0.00 4.08
N LEU A 117 -12.36 0.43 2.95
CA LEU A 117 -12.22 -0.26 1.67
C LEU A 117 -10.96 0.29 0.99
N ALA A 118 -9.98 -0.57 0.80
CA ALA A 118 -8.72 -0.14 0.20
C ALA A 118 -8.06 -1.24 -0.61
N THR A 119 -7.44 -0.82 -1.70
CA THR A 119 -6.60 -1.67 -2.55
C THR A 119 -5.19 -1.71 -1.97
N LEU A 120 -4.69 -2.92 -1.77
CA LEU A 120 -3.31 -3.20 -1.40
C LEU A 120 -2.57 -3.67 -2.64
N GLU A 121 -1.50 -3.00 -2.99
CA GLU A 121 -0.59 -3.38 -4.07
C GLU A 121 0.83 -3.54 -3.53
N CYS A 122 1.51 -4.62 -3.90
CA CYS A 122 2.93 -4.78 -3.61
C CYS A 122 3.76 -3.80 -4.45
N SER A 123 4.72 -3.13 -3.84
CA SER A 123 5.62 -2.21 -4.56
C SER A 123 6.46 -2.89 -5.65
N GLY A 124 6.61 -4.22 -5.60
CA GLY A 124 7.26 -5.03 -6.63
C GLY A 124 6.32 -5.58 -7.68
N ASN A 125 4.99 -5.30 -7.61
CA ASN A 125 4.04 -5.79 -8.60
C ASN A 125 4.42 -5.31 -10.00
N GLY A 126 4.56 -6.25 -10.95
CA GLY A 126 5.03 -5.95 -12.31
C GLY A 126 6.56 -5.92 -12.47
N ALA A 127 7.36 -6.25 -11.45
CA ALA A 127 8.81 -6.31 -11.55
C ALA A 127 9.31 -7.45 -12.46
N GLY A 128 8.46 -8.42 -12.77
CA GLY A 128 8.71 -9.53 -13.68
C GLY A 128 7.39 -10.15 -14.15
N ALA A 129 7.43 -10.93 -15.21
CA ALA A 129 6.24 -11.56 -15.78
C ALA A 129 5.56 -12.55 -14.81
N ASP A 130 6.33 -13.13 -13.90
CA ASP A 130 5.90 -14.06 -12.86
C ASP A 130 5.41 -13.36 -11.57
N PHE A 131 5.51 -12.03 -11.50
CA PHE A 131 5.10 -11.23 -10.36
C PHE A 131 4.06 -10.17 -10.74
N MET A 132 3.02 -10.60 -11.43
CA MET A 132 1.86 -9.80 -11.83
C MET A 132 0.62 -10.31 -11.10
N GLY A 133 -0.10 -9.43 -10.41
CA GLY A 133 -1.26 -9.83 -9.62
C GLY A 133 -1.02 -9.79 -8.11
N ALA A 134 0.11 -9.23 -7.67
CA ALA A 134 0.34 -8.89 -6.27
C ALA A 134 -0.45 -7.62 -5.89
N ILE A 135 -1.75 -7.65 -6.14
CA ILE A 135 -2.72 -6.59 -5.88
C ILE A 135 -4.04 -7.21 -5.42
N GLY A 136 -4.77 -6.53 -4.58
CA GLY A 136 -6.08 -6.97 -4.15
C GLY A 136 -6.84 -5.86 -3.42
N ASN A 137 -8.15 -5.88 -3.55
CA ASN A 137 -9.04 -4.94 -2.90
C ASN A 137 -9.83 -5.62 -1.80
N ALA A 138 -9.82 -5.07 -0.58
CA ALA A 138 -10.50 -5.68 0.55
C ALA A 138 -11.11 -4.64 1.50
N ARG A 139 -12.11 -5.09 2.28
CA ARG A 139 -12.63 -4.38 3.43
C ARG A 139 -11.77 -4.71 4.64
N TRP A 140 -11.05 -3.74 5.13
CA TRP A 140 -10.20 -3.88 6.30
C TRP A 140 -10.91 -3.28 7.51
N ALA A 141 -10.92 -3.96 8.65
CA ALA A 141 -11.52 -3.41 9.84
C ALA A 141 -10.60 -3.54 11.06
N GLY A 142 -10.60 -2.49 11.88
CA GLY A 142 -9.72 -2.39 13.03
C GLY A 142 -9.92 -1.12 13.83
N ALA A 143 -8.94 -0.81 14.67
CA ALA A 143 -8.90 0.42 15.45
C ALA A 143 -8.13 1.51 14.68
N ARG A 144 -8.60 2.74 14.78
CA ARG A 144 -7.90 3.89 14.18
C ARG A 144 -6.56 4.12 14.87
N LEU A 145 -5.48 4.23 14.09
CA LEU A 145 -4.14 4.46 14.62
C LEU A 145 -4.05 5.79 15.37
N ALA A 146 -4.59 6.86 14.79
CA ALA A 146 -4.54 8.19 15.38
C ALA A 146 -5.14 8.27 16.79
N ASP A 147 -6.16 7.45 17.09
CA ASP A 147 -6.79 7.45 18.42
C ASP A 147 -5.85 6.84 19.47
N VAL A 148 -5.12 5.79 19.12
CA VAL A 148 -4.11 5.18 20.01
C VAL A 148 -2.93 6.13 20.21
N LEU A 149 -2.44 6.79 19.16
CA LEU A 149 -1.35 7.75 19.29
C LEU A 149 -1.75 8.95 20.18
N LYS A 150 -2.96 9.48 20.01
CA LYS A 150 -3.49 10.56 20.86
C LYS A 150 -3.63 10.14 22.32
N GLU A 151 -4.08 8.91 22.58
CA GLU A 151 -4.14 8.37 23.94
C GLU A 151 -2.77 8.30 24.59
N CYS A 152 -1.75 7.92 23.85
CA CYS A 152 -0.38 7.89 24.34
C CYS A 152 0.25 9.30 24.50
N GLY A 153 -0.33 10.32 23.87
CA GLY A 153 0.20 11.70 23.87
C GLY A 153 1.42 11.83 22.97
N VAL A 154 1.21 12.39 21.78
CA VAL A 154 2.30 12.59 20.80
C VAL A 154 3.14 13.79 21.23
N ASN A 155 4.45 13.59 21.39
CA ASN A 155 5.38 14.68 21.66
C ASN A 155 5.55 15.56 20.40
N SER A 156 5.67 16.88 20.60
CA SER A 156 5.82 17.87 19.51
C SER A 156 7.05 17.65 18.63
N ASP A 157 8.09 17.02 19.17
CA ASP A 157 9.33 16.74 18.45
C ASP A 157 9.24 15.50 17.53
N ALA A 158 8.14 14.76 17.62
CA ALA A 158 7.92 13.59 16.76
C ALA A 158 7.63 14.02 15.32
N ILE A 159 8.45 13.56 14.37
CA ILE A 159 8.27 13.81 12.94
C ILE A 159 7.85 12.56 12.17
N GLU A 160 8.10 11.40 12.73
CA GLU A 160 7.91 10.10 12.07
C GLU A 160 7.41 9.05 13.04
N VAL A 161 6.58 8.13 12.54
CA VAL A 161 6.09 6.97 13.27
C VAL A 161 6.61 5.72 12.59
N ALA A 162 7.42 4.94 13.30
CA ALA A 162 7.96 3.66 12.85
C ALA A 162 7.09 2.50 13.34
N PHE A 163 6.85 1.55 12.47
CA PHE A 163 6.03 0.34 12.69
C PHE A 163 6.91 -0.89 12.52
N TRP A 164 6.89 -1.77 13.51
CA TRP A 164 7.74 -2.95 13.56
C TRP A 164 6.87 -4.22 13.57
N GLY A 165 7.12 -5.11 12.62
CA GLY A 165 6.60 -6.47 12.65
C GLY A 165 7.38 -7.34 13.61
N VAL A 166 6.84 -8.52 13.94
CA VAL A 166 7.58 -9.54 14.69
C VAL A 166 8.58 -10.30 13.81
N ASP A 167 8.40 -10.20 12.50
CA ASP A 167 9.21 -10.90 11.52
C ASP A 167 10.63 -10.31 11.44
N LYS A 168 11.61 -11.22 11.51
CA LYS A 168 13.02 -10.88 11.57
C LYS A 168 13.87 -11.96 10.95
N LYS A 169 15.07 -11.59 10.54
CA LYS A 169 16.07 -12.50 9.99
C LYS A 169 17.49 -12.02 10.35
N LYS A 170 18.39 -12.96 10.54
CA LYS A 170 19.83 -12.64 10.56
C LYS A 170 20.31 -12.36 9.15
N GLU A 171 20.93 -11.22 8.96
CA GLU A 171 21.56 -10.81 7.72
C GLU A 171 23.04 -10.50 7.92
N THR A 172 23.84 -10.81 6.90
CA THR A 172 25.26 -10.47 6.90
C THR A 172 25.51 -9.25 6.03
N ILE A 173 25.98 -8.16 6.62
CA ILE A 173 26.36 -6.96 5.87
C ILE A 173 27.84 -6.66 6.15
N ARG A 174 28.63 -6.58 5.08
CA ARG A 174 30.07 -6.30 5.16
C ARG A 174 30.80 -7.24 6.13
N GLY A 175 30.41 -8.54 6.14
CA GLY A 175 31.00 -9.56 7.01
C GLY A 175 30.50 -9.58 8.45
N ASN A 176 29.62 -8.67 8.86
CA ASN A 176 29.01 -8.66 10.19
C ASN A 176 27.58 -9.20 10.16
N GLU A 177 27.29 -10.14 11.05
CA GLU A 177 25.92 -10.63 11.26
C GLU A 177 25.17 -9.71 12.21
N TYR A 178 23.92 -9.41 11.87
CA TYR A 178 22.99 -8.70 12.75
C TYR A 178 21.55 -9.17 12.51
N GLU A 179 20.70 -9.03 13.52
CA GLU A 179 19.27 -9.33 13.41
C GLU A 179 18.55 -8.14 12.82
N GLN A 180 17.96 -8.32 11.64
CA GLN A 180 17.17 -7.32 10.95
C GLN A 180 15.69 -7.61 11.16
N ASN A 181 14.99 -6.70 11.83
CA ASN A 181 13.54 -6.74 11.92
C ASN A 181 12.92 -6.04 10.72
N PHE A 182 11.76 -6.54 10.27
CA PHE A 182 10.97 -5.81 9.31
C PHE A 182 10.36 -4.56 9.98
N ALA A 183 10.61 -3.42 9.40
CA ALA A 183 10.03 -2.16 9.87
C ALA A 183 9.89 -1.15 8.73
N ARG A 184 8.81 -0.38 8.80
CA ARG A 184 8.54 0.76 7.92
C ARG A 184 8.14 1.95 8.77
N ALA A 185 8.27 3.14 8.22
CA ALA A 185 7.86 4.37 8.90
C ALA A 185 7.04 5.25 7.97
N LEU A 186 6.17 6.05 8.58
CA LEU A 186 5.37 7.08 7.92
C LEU A 186 5.68 8.44 8.54
N PRO A 187 5.64 9.53 7.77
CA PRO A 187 5.56 10.86 8.35
C PRO A 187 4.42 10.94 9.37
N LEU A 188 4.60 11.65 10.46
CA LEU A 188 3.58 11.76 11.52
C LEU A 188 2.22 12.20 10.95
N ALA A 189 2.20 13.15 10.03
CA ALA A 189 0.96 13.62 9.39
C ALA A 189 0.21 12.50 8.66
N GLU A 190 0.94 11.60 7.96
CA GLU A 190 0.36 10.45 7.28
C GLU A 190 -0.17 9.43 8.28
N ALA A 191 0.58 9.11 9.34
CA ALA A 191 0.16 8.20 10.39
C ALA A 191 -1.10 8.67 11.13
N MET A 192 -1.31 9.98 11.21
CA MET A 192 -2.47 10.61 11.86
C MET A 192 -3.71 10.72 10.97
N ARG A 193 -3.67 10.27 9.73
CA ARG A 193 -4.84 10.28 8.84
C ARG A 193 -5.97 9.42 9.40
N HIS A 194 -7.20 9.82 9.09
CA HIS A 194 -8.41 9.19 9.63
C HIS A 194 -8.66 7.76 9.10
N ASP A 195 -8.08 7.42 7.95
CA ASP A 195 -8.21 6.15 7.24
C ASP A 195 -7.04 5.18 7.50
N VAL A 196 -6.04 5.58 8.28
CA VAL A 196 -4.97 4.69 8.72
C VAL A 196 -5.44 3.93 9.96
N ILE A 197 -5.51 2.61 9.82
CA ILE A 197 -6.04 1.72 10.87
C ILE A 197 -5.08 0.57 11.18
N MET A 198 -5.21 0.07 12.40
CA MET A 198 -4.61 -1.18 12.83
C MET A 198 -5.68 -2.26 12.69
N ALA A 199 -5.63 -3.00 11.59
CA ALA A 199 -6.65 -3.98 11.25
C ALA A 199 -6.43 -5.33 11.93
N TYR A 200 -7.52 -5.93 12.36
CA TYR A 200 -7.61 -7.30 12.87
C TYR A 200 -8.60 -8.16 12.10
N GLU A 201 -9.32 -7.55 11.12
CA GLU A 201 -10.27 -8.22 10.22
C GLU A 201 -10.00 -7.84 8.77
N MET A 202 -10.33 -8.78 7.88
CA MET A 202 -10.33 -8.61 6.43
C MET A 202 -11.58 -9.28 5.85
N ASN A 203 -12.37 -8.54 5.05
CA ASN A 203 -13.62 -9.01 4.44
C ASN A 203 -14.62 -9.61 5.47
N GLY A 204 -14.74 -8.97 6.65
CA GLY A 204 -15.65 -9.39 7.71
C GLY A 204 -15.21 -10.63 8.50
N GLN A 205 -13.99 -11.10 8.33
CA GLN A 205 -13.41 -12.24 9.02
C GLN A 205 -12.09 -11.85 9.71
N PRO A 206 -11.67 -12.56 10.76
CA PRO A 206 -10.34 -12.37 11.34
C PRO A 206 -9.24 -12.50 10.26
N LEU A 207 -8.16 -11.77 10.43
CA LEU A 207 -6.99 -11.92 9.57
C LEU A 207 -6.52 -13.36 9.54
N SER A 208 -6.07 -13.84 8.39
CA SER A 208 -5.28 -15.07 8.33
C SER A 208 -3.86 -14.81 8.84
N VAL A 209 -3.15 -15.87 9.18
CA VAL A 209 -1.74 -15.79 9.57
C VAL A 209 -0.93 -15.12 8.48
N ALA A 210 -1.13 -15.50 7.22
CA ALA A 210 -0.46 -14.91 6.06
C ALA A 210 -0.75 -13.42 5.88
N GLN A 211 -1.97 -12.97 6.24
CA GLN A 211 -2.37 -11.57 6.17
C GLN A 211 -1.99 -10.75 7.40
N GLY A 212 -1.24 -11.33 8.35
CA GLY A 212 -0.64 -10.58 9.46
C GLY A 212 -1.41 -10.70 10.78
N PHE A 213 -2.17 -11.80 11.02
CA PHE A 213 -2.77 -12.06 12.33
C PHE A 213 -1.71 -11.96 13.45
N PRO A 214 -2.00 -11.33 14.63
CA PRO A 214 -3.31 -10.84 15.04
C PRO A 214 -3.62 -9.40 14.62
N LEU A 215 -2.62 -8.60 14.22
CA LEU A 215 -2.78 -7.18 13.89
C LEU A 215 -1.84 -6.78 12.76
N ARG A 216 -2.34 -5.97 11.84
CA ARG A 216 -1.55 -5.34 10.79
C ARG A 216 -1.89 -3.87 10.61
N LEU A 217 -0.96 -3.12 10.03
CA LEU A 217 -1.19 -1.74 9.61
C LEU A 217 -1.86 -1.70 8.23
N ILE A 218 -2.81 -0.79 8.05
CA ILE A 218 -3.46 -0.45 6.78
C ILE A 218 -3.24 1.03 6.51
N VAL A 219 -2.65 1.34 5.35
CA VAL A 219 -2.27 2.71 4.97
C VAL A 219 -2.76 2.98 3.54
N PRO A 220 -4.03 3.35 3.34
CA PRO A 220 -4.57 3.59 2.01
C PRO A 220 -3.75 4.62 1.24
N GLY A 221 -3.50 4.34 -0.05
CA GLY A 221 -2.70 5.20 -0.93
C GLY A 221 -1.19 4.97 -0.87
N TRP A 222 -0.70 4.10 0.01
CA TRP A 222 0.69 3.65 0.06
C TRP A 222 0.80 2.20 -0.45
N TYR A 223 1.95 1.86 -1.03
CA TYR A 223 2.24 0.47 -1.40
C TYR A 223 2.27 -0.47 -0.20
N GLY A 224 2.02 -1.74 -0.46
CA GLY A 224 1.91 -2.79 0.55
C GLY A 224 3.10 -2.93 1.49
N ILE A 225 4.28 -2.46 1.08
CA ILE A 225 5.46 -2.45 1.94
C ILE A 225 5.25 -1.58 3.19
N ALA A 226 4.42 -0.54 3.13
CA ALA A 226 4.10 0.29 4.29
C ALA A 226 3.03 -0.34 5.21
N TRP A 227 2.31 -1.36 4.75
CA TRP A 227 1.22 -2.00 5.49
C TRP A 227 1.76 -3.16 6.35
N VAL A 228 2.54 -2.83 7.36
CA VAL A 228 3.27 -3.78 8.20
C VAL A 228 2.37 -4.87 8.78
N LYS A 229 2.72 -6.14 8.52
CA LYS A 229 2.05 -7.34 9.06
C LYS A 229 2.61 -7.71 10.42
N TRP A 230 1.84 -8.50 11.19
CA TRP A 230 2.25 -8.96 12.53
C TRP A 230 2.80 -7.82 13.40
N LEU A 231 2.11 -6.67 13.33
CA LEU A 231 2.50 -5.44 14.00
C LEU A 231 2.63 -5.67 15.50
N SER A 232 3.77 -5.33 16.08
CA SER A 232 4.06 -5.52 17.50
C SER A 232 4.56 -4.28 18.22
N ARG A 233 5.12 -3.31 17.47
CA ARG A 233 5.67 -2.09 18.05
C ARG A 233 5.44 -0.89 17.17
N ILE A 234 5.09 0.22 17.79
CA ILE A 234 4.97 1.55 17.19
C ILE A 234 5.92 2.48 17.95
N GLU A 235 6.81 3.16 17.25
CA GLU A 235 7.81 4.03 17.84
C GLU A 235 7.74 5.42 17.21
N LEU A 236 7.47 6.46 18.01
CA LEU A 236 7.49 7.85 17.54
C LEU A 236 8.92 8.39 17.63
N ARG A 237 9.36 9.09 16.58
CA ARG A 237 10.78 9.43 16.39
C ARG A 237 10.97 10.90 15.98
N GLU A 238 12.06 11.50 16.45
CA GLU A 238 12.55 12.82 16.01
C GLU A 238 13.36 12.76 14.71
N ARG A 239 13.76 11.57 14.28
CA ARG A 239 14.61 11.34 13.10
C ARG A 239 14.03 10.22 12.25
N ARG A 240 14.29 10.30 10.95
CA ARG A 240 13.87 9.26 10.01
C ARG A 240 14.46 7.91 10.33
N LEU A 241 13.66 6.88 10.20
CA LEU A 241 14.09 5.49 10.32
C LEU A 241 15.00 5.13 9.13
N MET A 242 16.26 4.81 9.44
CA MET A 242 17.27 4.45 8.44
C MET A 242 17.57 2.96 8.51
N ASN A 243 16.59 2.13 8.14
CA ASN A 243 16.80 0.70 7.99
C ASN A 243 16.83 0.29 6.51
N ARG A 244 17.06 -1.00 6.26
CA ARG A 244 17.09 -1.57 4.91
C ARG A 244 15.86 -1.19 4.08
N PHE A 245 14.68 -1.30 4.66
CA PHE A 245 13.41 -1.14 3.96
C PHE A 245 13.00 0.33 3.74
N MET A 246 13.62 1.27 4.44
CA MET A 246 13.37 2.71 4.29
C MET A 246 14.42 3.40 3.42
N ALA A 247 15.69 2.98 3.54
CA ALA A 247 16.82 3.73 2.99
C ALA A 247 17.50 3.05 1.79
N ARG A 248 17.15 1.79 1.48
CA ARG A 248 17.85 1.04 0.44
C ARG A 248 16.93 0.33 -0.55
N ASP A 249 16.02 -0.53 -0.06
CA ASP A 249 15.31 -1.47 -0.92
C ASP A 249 14.02 -0.88 -1.51
N TYR A 250 13.42 0.12 -0.86
CA TYR A 250 12.14 0.70 -1.27
C TYR A 250 12.20 2.22 -1.34
N VAL A 251 12.82 2.68 -2.42
CA VAL A 251 12.95 4.10 -2.74
C VAL A 251 12.42 4.33 -4.15
N THR A 252 11.51 5.29 -4.31
CA THR A 252 11.03 5.72 -5.61
C THR A 252 11.88 6.88 -6.12
N VAL A 253 12.35 6.76 -7.34
CA VAL A 253 13.00 7.85 -8.06
C VAL A 253 11.97 8.54 -8.94
N ARG A 254 11.74 9.82 -8.70
CA ARG A 254 10.78 10.64 -9.44
C ARG A 254 11.50 11.75 -10.17
N GLY A 255 11.19 11.90 -11.47
CA GLY A 255 11.67 12.98 -12.30
C GLY A 255 10.59 14.03 -12.54
N ASP A 256 10.77 15.24 -12.02
CA ASP A 256 9.89 16.38 -12.27
C ASP A 256 10.50 17.25 -13.38
N ARG A 257 9.75 17.48 -14.46
CA ARG A 257 10.21 18.28 -15.58
C ARG A 257 10.09 19.79 -15.28
N HIS A 258 11.20 20.50 -15.43
CA HIS A 258 11.30 21.95 -15.31
C HIS A 258 11.88 22.52 -16.63
N GLY A 259 11.01 22.91 -17.54
CA GLY A 259 11.41 23.29 -18.90
C GLY A 259 12.08 22.11 -19.62
N ASP A 260 13.32 22.31 -20.07
CA ASP A 260 14.13 21.28 -20.77
C ASP A 260 14.95 20.40 -19.81
N THR A 261 14.86 20.61 -18.51
CA THR A 261 15.61 19.85 -17.51
C THR A 261 14.69 18.93 -16.71
N ILE A 262 15.21 17.80 -16.23
CA ILE A 262 14.54 16.90 -15.29
C ILE A 262 15.26 17.00 -13.94
N ARG A 263 14.52 17.35 -12.90
CA ARG A 263 14.99 17.27 -11.53
C ARG A 263 14.57 15.92 -10.93
N TRP A 264 15.55 15.15 -10.55
CA TRP A 264 15.33 13.87 -9.89
C TRP A 264 15.26 14.00 -8.38
N THR A 265 14.29 13.33 -7.79
CA THR A 265 14.10 13.25 -6.34
C THR A 265 13.85 11.81 -5.92
N GLU A 266 14.25 11.47 -4.71
CA GLU A 266 14.00 10.16 -4.12
C GLU A 266 12.99 10.31 -2.98
N SER A 267 12.09 9.35 -2.86
CA SER A 267 11.13 9.26 -1.76
C SER A 267 10.92 7.81 -1.35
N SER A 268 10.56 7.58 -0.09
CA SER A 268 10.11 6.25 0.35
C SER A 268 8.73 5.91 -0.25
N VAL A 269 8.52 4.67 -0.57
CA VAL A 269 7.25 4.11 -1.09
C VAL A 269 6.42 3.48 0.01
#